data_127845bd8f87a2da453a9eed01fe0d67
#
_entry.id   127845bd8f87a2da453a9eed01fe0d67
#
_cell.length_a   1.000
_cell.length_b   1.000
_cell.length_c   1.000
_cell.angle_alpha   90.00
_cell.angle_beta   90.00
_cell.angle_gamma   90.00
#
_symmetry.space_group_name_H-M   'P 1'
#
loop_
_entity.id
_entity.type
_entity.pdbx_description
1 polymer ?
#
loop_
_entity_poly.entity_id
_entity_poly.type
_entity_poly.pdbx_seq_one_letter_code
_entity_poly.pdbx_strand_id
1 'polypeptide(L)'
;VIPETAYLSAPTYRIREKTMNLHKTLPLIAALALNSALAADEPAKPAEPAKETTPKAAKPADAIEGVEYSDDKECHIKTADKPMPVIHALIASRGLPGSNAAELRIAIGTAIANGCDLNEPDIAGLQPLNAAILFNDAEIVALLLEKGADPYQSIHKPGSQIDGANSFDFLQKIEEKEKTREKAPDRSAVTSALQKYR
;
A
#
# COMPACT_ATOMS: atom_id res chain seq x y z
N VAL A 1 -16.16 -25.87 1.15
CA VAL A 1 -17.03 -24.78 0.68
C VAL A 1 -16.85 -23.66 1.70
N ILE A 2 -16.01 -22.69 1.42
CA ILE A 2 -15.87 -21.50 2.26
C ILE A 2 -17.05 -20.59 1.87
N PRO A 3 -17.94 -20.22 2.80
CA PRO A 3 -19.01 -19.30 2.45
C PRO A 3 -18.37 -17.94 2.06
N GLU A 4 -18.75 -17.45 0.91
CA GLU A 4 -18.33 -16.18 0.28
C GLU A 4 -18.63 -14.93 1.15
N THR A 5 -19.31 -15.12 2.26
CA THR A 5 -19.78 -14.06 3.17
C THR A 5 -18.81 -13.67 4.29
N ALA A 6 -17.71 -14.38 4.48
CA ALA A 6 -16.79 -14.09 5.59
C ALA A 6 -15.84 -12.90 5.34
N TYR A 7 -15.73 -12.42 4.09
CA TYR A 7 -14.87 -11.28 3.74
C TYR A 7 -15.64 -9.95 3.55
N LEU A 8 -16.99 -9.97 3.62
CA LEU A 8 -17.82 -8.79 3.34
C LEU A 8 -18.33 -8.04 4.57
N SER A 9 -17.95 -8.44 5.78
CA SER A 9 -18.20 -7.65 6.97
C SER A 9 -16.97 -6.83 7.36
N ALA A 10 -16.48 -6.00 6.43
CA ALA A 10 -15.64 -4.90 6.81
C ALA A 10 -16.49 -3.91 7.64
N PRO A 11 -15.97 -3.39 8.75
CA PRO A 11 -16.68 -2.35 9.49
C PRO A 11 -16.97 -1.19 8.54
N THR A 12 -18.23 -0.76 8.49
CA THR A 12 -18.66 0.38 7.68
C THR A 12 -18.04 1.65 8.25
N TYR A 13 -16.87 2.02 7.76
CA TYR A 13 -16.28 3.32 8.04
C TYR A 13 -17.04 4.36 7.23
N ARG A 14 -17.79 5.21 7.94
CA ARG A 14 -18.51 6.33 7.35
C ARG A 14 -17.52 7.43 7.00
N ILE A 15 -17.13 7.52 5.74
CA ILE A 15 -16.31 8.62 5.23
C ILE A 15 -17.15 9.91 5.30
N ARG A 16 -16.69 10.86 6.08
CA ARG A 16 -17.28 12.20 6.14
C ARG A 16 -16.76 13.01 4.97
N GLU A 17 -17.58 13.21 3.95
CA GLU A 17 -17.27 14.09 2.83
C GLU A 17 -17.03 15.52 3.36
N LYS A 18 -15.78 15.96 3.31
CA LYS A 18 -15.40 17.35 3.53
C LYS A 18 -15.44 18.04 2.19
N THR A 19 -16.58 18.69 1.88
CA THR A 19 -16.72 19.57 0.71
C THR A 19 -15.69 20.67 0.76
N MET A 20 -14.68 20.58 -0.08
CA MET A 20 -13.75 21.67 -0.35
C MET A 20 -14.46 22.69 -1.25
N ASN A 21 -14.81 23.84 -0.67
CA ASN A 21 -15.34 25.00 -1.36
C ASN A 21 -14.26 25.61 -2.26
N LEU A 22 -14.35 25.35 -3.56
CA LEU A 22 -13.48 25.93 -4.58
C LEU A 22 -14.22 27.11 -5.25
N HIS A 23 -14.21 28.27 -4.61
CA HIS A 23 -14.57 29.50 -5.30
C HIS A 23 -13.71 30.68 -4.87
N LYS A 24 -13.20 31.36 -5.92
CA LYS A 24 -12.56 32.69 -5.96
C LYS A 24 -11.02 32.64 -5.95
N THR A 25 -10.30 33.14 -6.89
CA THR A 25 -10.43 34.17 -7.93
C THR A 25 -9.17 34.16 -8.78
N LEU A 26 -9.29 34.18 -10.09
CA LEU A 26 -8.23 34.72 -10.96
C LEU A 26 -8.21 36.25 -10.84
N PRO A 27 -7.05 36.92 -11.02
CA PRO A 27 -6.96 37.79 -12.16
C PRO A 27 -5.68 37.61 -13.01
N LEU A 28 -5.94 37.62 -14.26
CA LEU A 28 -5.18 38.01 -15.44
C LEU A 28 -4.32 39.28 -15.22
N ILE A 29 -3.00 39.24 -15.51
CA ILE A 29 -2.27 40.37 -16.07
C ILE A 29 -1.14 39.84 -16.96
N ALA A 30 -1.26 40.15 -18.25
CA ALA A 30 -0.21 40.10 -19.23
C ALA A 30 0.62 41.41 -19.16
N ALA A 31 1.93 41.31 -19.25
CA ALA A 31 2.77 42.38 -19.77
C ALA A 31 4.10 41.86 -20.29
N LEU A 32 4.27 41.99 -21.58
CA LEU A 32 5.56 41.93 -22.27
C LEU A 32 6.46 43.09 -21.83
N ALA A 33 7.74 42.83 -21.64
CA ALA A 33 8.80 43.76 -21.94
C ALA A 33 10.12 43.03 -22.24
N LEU A 34 10.53 43.12 -23.50
CA LEU A 34 11.92 42.90 -23.92
C LEU A 34 12.79 43.98 -23.30
N ASN A 35 13.93 43.61 -22.75
CA ASN A 35 15.10 44.48 -22.78
C ASN A 35 16.38 43.66 -22.72
N SER A 36 17.11 43.75 -23.81
CA SER A 36 18.51 43.33 -23.95
C SER A 36 19.41 44.41 -23.34
N ALA A 37 20.34 44.04 -22.50
CA ALA A 37 21.60 44.75 -22.36
C ALA A 37 22.63 43.88 -21.62
N LEU A 38 23.79 43.79 -22.27
CA LEU A 38 25.07 43.31 -21.77
C LEU A 38 25.48 43.90 -20.44
N ALA A 39 26.05 43.13 -19.53
CA ALA A 39 27.35 43.45 -18.94
C ALA A 39 27.75 42.46 -17.83
N ALA A 40 29.04 42.05 -17.95
CA ALA A 40 30.02 41.83 -16.90
C ALA A 40 29.91 40.57 -16.02
N ASP A 41 30.86 39.77 -16.31
CA ASP A 41 31.57 38.73 -15.56
C ASP A 41 31.80 39.15 -14.07
N GLU A 42 31.16 38.42 -13.18
CA GLU A 42 31.50 38.43 -11.76
C GLU A 42 31.57 36.98 -11.25
N PRO A 43 32.68 36.57 -10.59
CA PRO A 43 32.89 35.16 -10.26
C PRO A 43 31.86 34.73 -9.21
N ALA A 44 31.12 33.68 -9.56
CA ALA A 44 30.10 33.07 -8.71
C ALA A 44 30.72 32.57 -7.40
N LYS A 45 30.21 33.12 -6.31
CA LYS A 45 30.38 32.63 -4.94
C LYS A 45 29.91 31.17 -4.87
N PRO A 46 30.64 30.25 -4.23
CA PRO A 46 30.19 28.87 -4.09
C PRO A 46 28.81 28.83 -3.42
N ALA A 47 27.85 28.21 -4.09
CA ALA A 47 26.54 27.97 -3.53
C ALA A 47 26.66 27.07 -2.29
N GLU A 48 26.18 27.55 -1.18
CA GLU A 48 25.96 26.79 0.06
C GLU A 48 25.08 25.56 -0.30
N PRO A 49 25.39 24.34 0.17
CA PRO A 49 24.58 23.18 -0.13
C PRO A 49 23.16 23.43 0.40
N ALA A 50 22.21 23.41 -0.51
CA ALA A 50 20.79 23.45 -0.17
C ALA A 50 20.52 22.40 0.90
N LYS A 51 20.00 22.80 2.06
CA LYS A 51 19.49 21.90 3.08
C LYS A 51 18.44 21.04 2.42
N GLU A 52 18.83 19.79 2.20
CA GLU A 52 17.92 18.71 1.79
C GLU A 52 16.83 18.63 2.86
N THR A 53 15.69 19.25 2.60
CA THR A 53 14.49 19.05 3.38
C THR A 53 14.05 17.62 3.09
N THR A 54 14.52 16.68 3.90
CA THR A 54 13.97 15.33 3.98
C THR A 54 12.44 15.49 4.12
N PRO A 55 11.64 14.92 3.19
CA PRO A 55 10.20 14.93 3.35
C PRO A 55 9.91 14.29 4.71
N LYS A 56 9.20 14.99 5.58
CA LYS A 56 8.72 14.45 6.85
C LYS A 56 7.95 13.17 6.47
N ALA A 57 8.51 12.02 6.88
CA ALA A 57 7.91 10.72 6.59
C ALA A 57 6.43 10.77 6.99
N ALA A 58 5.55 10.58 6.01
CA ALA A 58 4.12 10.48 6.28
C ALA A 58 3.93 9.31 7.25
N LYS A 59 3.19 9.52 8.33
CA LYS A 59 2.92 8.43 9.26
C LYS A 59 1.97 7.45 8.59
N PRO A 60 2.08 6.12 8.84
CA PRO A 60 1.08 5.15 8.39
C PRO A 60 -0.34 5.53 8.80
N ALA A 61 -0.48 6.20 9.95
CA ALA A 61 -1.70 6.79 10.49
C ALA A 61 -2.43 7.73 9.52
N ASP A 62 -1.68 8.48 8.71
CA ASP A 62 -2.27 9.49 7.82
C ASP A 62 -2.98 8.85 6.60
N ALA A 63 -2.68 7.58 6.32
CA ALA A 63 -3.27 6.83 5.19
C ALA A 63 -4.62 6.17 5.52
N ILE A 64 -4.95 6.01 6.81
CA ILE A 64 -6.23 5.43 7.27
C ILE A 64 -6.80 6.35 8.34
N GLU A 65 -7.75 7.21 7.98
CA GLU A 65 -8.37 8.15 8.93
C GLU A 65 -9.15 7.41 10.04
N GLY A 66 -9.02 7.90 11.27
CA GLY A 66 -9.84 7.47 12.41
C GLY A 66 -9.44 6.13 13.02
N VAL A 67 -8.21 5.69 12.79
CA VAL A 67 -7.68 4.43 13.33
C VAL A 67 -6.93 4.67 14.64
N GLU A 68 -7.16 3.81 15.64
CA GLU A 68 -6.34 3.74 16.85
C GLU A 68 -5.29 2.62 16.73
N TYR A 69 -4.07 2.94 17.13
CA TYR A 69 -2.99 1.96 17.19
C TYR A 69 -2.91 1.30 18.57
N SER A 70 -2.48 0.04 18.60
CA SER A 70 -2.31 -0.72 19.83
C SER A 70 -0.87 -0.73 20.34
N ASP A 71 0.08 -0.20 19.56
CA ASP A 71 1.50 -0.14 19.91
C ASP A 71 2.15 1.18 19.45
N ASP A 72 3.29 1.52 20.08
CA ASP A 72 4.03 2.78 19.86
C ASP A 72 4.70 2.87 18.49
N LYS A 73 4.88 1.72 17.79
CA LYS A 73 5.46 1.67 16.45
C LYS A 73 4.41 1.83 15.35
N GLU A 74 3.14 1.90 15.72
CA GLU A 74 2.01 1.97 14.79
C GLU A 74 1.95 0.74 13.85
N CYS A 75 2.39 -0.43 14.34
CA CYS A 75 2.39 -1.67 13.56
C CYS A 75 1.07 -2.43 13.62
N HIS A 76 0.23 -2.15 14.62
CA HIS A 76 -1.04 -2.82 14.81
C HIS A 76 -2.16 -1.83 15.08
N ILE A 77 -3.28 -2.07 14.40
CA ILE A 77 -4.53 -1.32 14.57
C ILE A 77 -5.38 -2.01 15.62
N LYS A 78 -5.96 -1.24 16.53
CA LYS A 78 -6.98 -1.75 17.45
C LYS A 78 -8.23 -2.16 16.69
N THR A 79 -8.70 -3.36 16.93
CA THR A 79 -10.02 -3.84 16.51
C THR A 79 -10.79 -4.38 17.70
N ALA A 80 -12.06 -4.73 17.51
CA ALA A 80 -12.89 -5.27 18.59
C ALA A 80 -12.37 -6.61 19.15
N ASP A 81 -11.80 -7.45 18.29
CA ASP A 81 -11.39 -8.80 18.65
C ASP A 81 -9.89 -8.89 18.97
N LYS A 82 -9.05 -8.67 17.98
CA LYS A 82 -7.59 -8.75 18.09
C LYS A 82 -6.93 -7.64 17.28
N PRO A 83 -5.77 -7.14 17.73
CA PRO A 83 -5.01 -6.19 16.93
C PRO A 83 -4.77 -6.75 15.51
N MET A 84 -4.92 -5.88 14.51
CA MET A 84 -4.68 -6.22 13.09
C MET A 84 -3.36 -5.61 12.65
N PRO A 85 -2.45 -6.37 12.02
CA PRO A 85 -1.23 -5.81 11.47
C PRO A 85 -1.53 -4.69 10.47
N VAL A 86 -0.88 -3.53 10.63
CA VAL A 86 -1.15 -2.32 9.83
C VAL A 86 -0.94 -2.54 8.33
N ILE A 87 0.07 -3.34 7.95
CA ILE A 87 0.34 -3.63 6.55
C ILE A 87 -0.85 -4.34 5.89
N HIS A 88 -1.51 -5.27 6.60
CA HIS A 88 -2.73 -5.93 6.10
C HIS A 88 -3.89 -4.95 5.94
N ALA A 89 -4.07 -4.04 6.90
CA ALA A 89 -5.12 -3.03 6.82
C ALA A 89 -4.90 -2.09 5.62
N LEU A 90 -3.65 -1.67 5.38
CA LEU A 90 -3.28 -0.85 4.24
C LEU A 90 -3.54 -1.58 2.91
N ILE A 91 -3.17 -2.85 2.80
CA ILE A 91 -3.43 -3.66 1.60
C ILE A 91 -4.95 -3.78 1.37
N ALA A 92 -5.72 -4.08 2.41
CA ALA A 92 -7.17 -4.23 2.32
C ALA A 92 -7.87 -2.91 1.95
N SER A 93 -7.35 -1.76 2.38
CA SER A 93 -7.93 -0.45 2.09
C SER A 93 -7.79 -0.03 0.62
N ARG A 94 -6.93 -0.67 -0.17
CA ARG A 94 -6.73 -0.34 -1.60
C ARG A 94 -8.01 -0.45 -2.44
N GLY A 95 -8.93 -1.32 -2.08
CA GLY A 95 -10.21 -1.50 -2.77
C GLY A 95 -11.30 -0.53 -2.33
N LEU A 96 -11.04 0.34 -1.35
CA LEU A 96 -12.05 1.25 -0.82
C LEU A 96 -12.19 2.50 -1.70
N PRO A 97 -13.40 3.08 -1.80
CA PRO A 97 -13.60 4.35 -2.47
C PRO A 97 -12.72 5.45 -1.85
N GLY A 98 -12.03 6.20 -2.69
CA GLY A 98 -11.13 7.29 -2.25
C GLY A 98 -9.72 6.84 -1.88
N SER A 99 -9.40 5.55 -1.92
CA SER A 99 -8.03 5.08 -1.69
C SER A 99 -7.09 5.53 -2.82
N ASN A 100 -5.91 6.00 -2.44
CA ASN A 100 -4.85 6.39 -3.37
C ASN A 100 -3.73 5.35 -3.34
N ALA A 101 -3.51 4.67 -4.46
CA ALA A 101 -2.50 3.62 -4.57
C ALA A 101 -1.07 4.09 -4.24
N ALA A 102 -0.71 5.33 -4.63
CA ALA A 102 0.61 5.87 -4.34
C ALA A 102 0.78 6.17 -2.85
N GLU A 103 -0.22 6.74 -2.20
CA GLU A 103 -0.23 7.00 -0.75
C GLU A 103 -0.16 5.69 0.05
N LEU A 104 -0.90 4.67 -0.36
CA LEU A 104 -0.86 3.37 0.29
C LEU A 104 0.52 2.71 0.20
N ARG A 105 1.21 2.82 -0.95
CA ARG A 105 2.59 2.32 -1.09
C ARG A 105 3.55 3.07 -0.18
N ILE A 106 3.41 4.39 -0.07
CA ILE A 106 4.21 5.19 0.86
C ILE A 106 3.95 4.77 2.29
N ALA A 107 2.68 4.61 2.69
CA ALA A 107 2.29 4.19 4.03
C ALA A 107 2.81 2.79 4.38
N ILE A 108 2.73 1.82 3.46
CA ILE A 108 3.32 0.48 3.62
C ILE A 108 4.85 0.60 3.79
N GLY A 109 5.51 1.40 2.94
CA GLY A 109 6.95 1.65 3.06
C GLY A 109 7.34 2.25 4.40
N THR A 110 6.51 3.16 4.94
CA THR A 110 6.72 3.78 6.26
C THR A 110 6.51 2.77 7.39
N ALA A 111 5.46 1.94 7.33
CA ALA A 111 5.26 0.87 8.31
C ALA A 111 6.45 -0.09 8.37
N ILE A 112 7.00 -0.46 7.20
CA ILE A 112 8.21 -1.28 7.11
C ILE A 112 9.41 -0.57 7.74
N ALA A 113 9.60 0.73 7.47
CA ALA A 113 10.68 1.53 8.03
C ALA A 113 10.55 1.69 9.56
N ASN A 114 9.34 1.68 10.10
CA ASN A 114 9.07 1.66 11.54
C ASN A 114 9.38 0.30 12.19
N GLY A 115 9.70 -0.72 11.39
CA GLY A 115 10.05 -2.06 11.85
C GLY A 115 8.84 -2.98 12.04
N CYS A 116 7.74 -2.73 11.33
CA CYS A 116 6.61 -3.66 11.29
C CYS A 116 7.00 -4.93 10.53
N ASP A 117 6.55 -6.07 11.03
CA ASP A 117 6.89 -7.37 10.45
C ASP A 117 6.18 -7.58 9.09
N LEU A 118 7.00 -7.77 8.06
CA LEU A 118 6.54 -8.06 6.69
C LEU A 118 5.92 -9.44 6.52
N ASN A 119 6.16 -10.32 7.46
CA ASN A 119 5.76 -11.72 7.39
C ASN A 119 4.73 -12.08 8.46
N GLU A 120 4.28 -11.10 9.25
CA GLU A 120 3.26 -11.31 10.28
C GLU A 120 1.92 -11.68 9.64
N PRO A 121 1.33 -12.86 9.96
CA PRO A 121 0.06 -13.26 9.40
C PRO A 121 -1.11 -12.50 10.04
N ASP A 122 -2.17 -12.29 9.27
CA ASP A 122 -3.45 -11.82 9.77
C ASP A 122 -4.23 -12.92 10.52
N ILE A 123 -5.44 -12.61 10.98
CA ILE A 123 -6.33 -13.58 11.65
C ILE A 123 -6.76 -14.74 10.76
N ALA A 124 -6.61 -14.62 9.44
CA ALA A 124 -6.88 -15.68 8.48
C ALA A 124 -5.64 -16.53 8.20
N GLY A 125 -4.48 -16.22 8.80
CA GLY A 125 -3.22 -16.91 8.62
C GLY A 125 -2.47 -16.52 7.34
N LEU A 126 -2.88 -15.44 6.67
CA LEU A 126 -2.22 -14.94 5.46
C LEU A 126 -1.15 -13.93 5.84
N GLN A 127 0.04 -14.06 5.26
CA GLN A 127 1.07 -13.02 5.31
C GLN A 127 0.71 -11.85 4.40
N PRO A 128 1.25 -10.64 4.60
CA PRO A 128 1.03 -9.48 3.75
C PRO A 128 1.24 -9.75 2.25
N LEU A 129 2.29 -10.51 1.89
CA LEU A 129 2.56 -10.89 0.51
C LEU A 129 1.40 -11.73 -0.09
N ASN A 130 0.87 -12.69 0.67
CA ASN A 130 -0.26 -13.50 0.23
C ASN A 130 -1.56 -12.69 0.15
N ALA A 131 -1.75 -11.70 1.04
CA ALA A 131 -2.87 -10.78 0.93
C ALA A 131 -2.78 -9.94 -0.37
N ALA A 132 -1.61 -9.39 -0.70
CA ALA A 132 -1.39 -8.64 -1.93
C ALA A 132 -1.62 -9.52 -3.20
N ILE A 133 -1.19 -10.78 -3.17
CA ILE A 133 -1.47 -11.77 -4.23
C ILE A 133 -2.99 -12.00 -4.36
N LEU A 134 -3.70 -12.18 -3.25
CA LEU A 134 -5.15 -12.38 -3.25
C LEU A 134 -5.89 -11.20 -3.90
N PHE A 135 -5.50 -9.97 -3.56
CA PHE A 135 -6.07 -8.74 -4.14
C PHE A 135 -5.58 -8.43 -5.57
N ASN A 136 -4.72 -9.27 -6.13
CA ASN A 136 -4.14 -9.10 -7.47
C ASN A 136 -3.38 -7.77 -7.64
N ASP A 137 -2.65 -7.35 -6.61
CA ASP A 137 -1.91 -6.10 -6.58
C ASP A 137 -0.42 -6.31 -6.85
N ALA A 138 -0.05 -6.28 -8.13
CA ALA A 138 1.34 -6.53 -8.55
C ALA A 138 2.33 -5.48 -8.02
N GLU A 139 1.90 -4.24 -7.81
CA GLU A 139 2.77 -3.17 -7.31
C GLU A 139 3.11 -3.38 -5.84
N ILE A 140 2.12 -3.77 -5.03
CA ILE A 140 2.34 -4.11 -3.62
C ILE A 140 3.12 -5.42 -3.49
N VAL A 141 2.83 -6.43 -4.32
CA VAL A 141 3.62 -7.67 -4.36
C VAL A 141 5.10 -7.35 -4.62
N ALA A 142 5.40 -6.54 -5.64
CA ALA A 142 6.77 -6.13 -5.94
C ALA A 142 7.42 -5.37 -4.77
N LEU A 143 6.71 -4.40 -4.19
CA LEU A 143 7.19 -3.62 -3.05
C LEU A 143 7.55 -4.53 -1.85
N LEU A 144 6.65 -5.44 -1.47
CA LEU A 144 6.88 -6.33 -0.32
C LEU A 144 8.09 -7.24 -0.55
N LEU A 145 8.22 -7.81 -1.75
CA LEU A 145 9.35 -8.65 -2.13
C LEU A 145 10.67 -7.87 -2.13
N GLU A 146 10.70 -6.65 -2.68
CA GLU A 146 11.86 -5.77 -2.65
C GLU A 146 12.28 -5.39 -1.22
N LYS A 147 11.33 -5.35 -0.31
CA LYS A 147 11.58 -5.06 1.13
C LYS A 147 11.90 -6.29 1.94
N GLY A 148 11.95 -7.47 1.35
CA GLY A 148 12.39 -8.70 2.00
C GLY A 148 11.25 -9.57 2.56
N ALA A 149 10.03 -9.41 2.08
CA ALA A 149 8.98 -10.40 2.36
C ALA A 149 9.39 -11.78 1.86
N ASP A 150 9.20 -12.82 2.68
CA ASP A 150 9.58 -14.20 2.34
C ASP A 150 8.48 -14.90 1.52
N PRO A 151 8.70 -15.15 0.21
CA PRO A 151 7.71 -15.83 -0.63
C PRO A 151 7.60 -17.33 -0.33
N TYR A 152 8.53 -17.90 0.44
CA TYR A 152 8.56 -19.32 0.79
C TYR A 152 7.93 -19.61 2.16
N GLN A 153 7.60 -18.58 2.94
CA GLN A 153 6.90 -18.76 4.21
C GLN A 153 5.56 -19.42 3.99
N SER A 154 5.32 -20.51 4.74
CA SER A 154 4.07 -21.28 4.64
C SER A 154 2.92 -20.58 5.37
N ILE A 155 1.75 -20.60 4.76
CA ILE A 155 0.48 -20.20 5.37
C ILE A 155 0.13 -21.23 6.45
N HIS A 156 -0.20 -20.75 7.65
CA HIS A 156 -0.66 -21.61 8.73
C HIS A 156 -2.15 -21.42 8.98
N LYS A 157 -2.96 -22.30 8.37
CA LYS A 157 -4.42 -22.31 8.50
C LYS A 157 -4.96 -23.73 8.52
N PRO A 158 -4.81 -24.45 9.66
CA PRO A 158 -5.20 -25.85 9.77
C PRO A 158 -6.61 -26.13 9.27
N GLY A 159 -6.77 -27.18 8.47
CA GLY A 159 -8.05 -27.57 7.88
C GLY A 159 -8.46 -26.78 6.63
N SER A 160 -7.64 -25.84 6.18
CA SER A 160 -7.85 -25.10 4.93
C SER A 160 -7.09 -25.75 3.76
N GLN A 161 -7.60 -25.53 2.54
CA GLN A 161 -6.91 -25.98 1.30
C GLN A 161 -5.60 -25.23 1.04
N ILE A 162 -5.38 -24.10 1.73
CA ILE A 162 -4.16 -23.28 1.61
C ILE A 162 -3.17 -23.51 2.74
N ASP A 163 -3.50 -24.39 3.70
CA ASP A 163 -2.58 -24.73 4.78
C ASP A 163 -1.28 -25.33 4.24
N GLY A 164 -0.14 -24.84 4.72
CA GLY A 164 1.19 -25.24 4.27
C GLY A 164 1.62 -24.65 2.91
N ALA A 165 0.74 -23.95 2.19
CA ALA A 165 1.09 -23.33 0.92
C ALA A 165 2.01 -22.12 1.11
N ASN A 166 3.06 -22.01 0.32
CA ASN A 166 3.84 -20.78 0.18
C ASN A 166 3.19 -19.83 -0.85
N SER A 167 3.80 -18.68 -1.12
CA SER A 167 3.20 -17.68 -2.03
C SER A 167 3.04 -18.18 -3.47
N PHE A 168 3.93 -19.04 -3.96
CA PHE A 168 3.83 -19.62 -5.30
C PHE A 168 2.69 -20.63 -5.39
N ASP A 169 2.59 -21.52 -4.41
CA ASP A 169 1.51 -22.50 -4.33
C ASP A 169 0.16 -21.83 -4.11
N PHE A 170 0.14 -20.76 -3.32
CA PHE A 170 -1.06 -19.96 -3.07
C PHE A 170 -1.58 -19.30 -4.34
N LEU A 171 -0.69 -18.65 -5.13
CA LEU A 171 -1.04 -18.08 -6.42
C LEU A 171 -1.61 -19.13 -7.36
N GLN A 172 -0.95 -20.29 -7.49
CA GLN A 172 -1.43 -21.39 -8.33
C GLN A 172 -2.84 -21.85 -7.92
N LYS A 173 -3.08 -22.02 -6.61
CA LYS A 173 -4.42 -22.41 -6.11
C LYS A 173 -5.51 -21.38 -6.42
N ILE A 174 -5.17 -20.08 -6.37
CA ILE A 174 -6.09 -19.02 -6.76
C ILE A 174 -6.41 -19.10 -8.26
N GLU A 175 -5.38 -19.20 -9.11
CA GLU A 175 -5.54 -19.30 -10.57
C GLU A 175 -6.37 -20.54 -10.95
N GLU A 176 -6.14 -21.68 -10.33
CA GLU A 176 -6.93 -22.90 -10.55
C GLU A 176 -8.41 -22.70 -10.20
N LYS A 177 -8.69 -22.05 -9.07
CA LYS A 177 -10.05 -21.74 -8.64
C LYS A 177 -10.75 -20.74 -9.58
N GLU A 178 -9.98 -19.78 -10.11
CA GLU A 178 -10.50 -18.75 -11.01
C GLU A 178 -10.75 -19.25 -12.44
N LYS A 179 -10.08 -20.30 -12.89
CA LYS A 179 -10.35 -20.94 -14.22
C LYS A 179 -11.81 -21.34 -14.43
N THR A 180 -12.54 -21.57 -13.35
CA THR A 180 -13.97 -21.93 -13.40
C THR A 180 -14.90 -20.72 -13.45
N ARG A 181 -14.37 -19.49 -13.37
CA ARG A 181 -15.13 -18.26 -13.39
C ARG A 181 -15.27 -17.75 -14.82
N GLU A 182 -16.45 -17.24 -15.18
CA GLU A 182 -16.72 -16.66 -16.50
C GLU A 182 -15.82 -15.46 -16.84
N LYS A 183 -15.41 -14.70 -15.81
CA LYS A 183 -14.45 -13.59 -15.91
C LYS A 183 -13.37 -13.75 -14.83
N ALA A 184 -12.34 -14.52 -15.13
CA ALA A 184 -11.16 -14.56 -14.29
C ALA A 184 -10.34 -13.27 -14.44
N PRO A 185 -9.81 -12.69 -13.34
CA PRO A 185 -8.91 -11.55 -13.44
C PRO A 185 -7.58 -11.96 -14.08
N ASP A 186 -6.96 -11.07 -14.85
CA ASP A 186 -5.60 -11.27 -15.34
C ASP A 186 -4.61 -11.11 -14.17
N ARG A 187 -3.83 -12.17 -13.87
CA ARG A 187 -2.81 -12.21 -12.83
C ARG A 187 -1.38 -12.23 -13.35
N SER A 188 -1.20 -12.00 -14.64
CA SER A 188 0.11 -12.07 -15.30
C SER A 188 1.15 -11.13 -14.66
N ALA A 189 0.73 -9.94 -14.22
CA ALA A 189 1.60 -8.98 -13.55
C ALA A 189 2.07 -9.48 -12.18
N VAL A 190 1.16 -10.07 -11.38
CA VAL A 190 1.50 -10.68 -10.07
C VAL A 190 2.41 -11.88 -10.27
N THR A 191 2.09 -12.75 -11.22
CA THR A 191 2.91 -13.91 -11.58
C THR A 191 4.33 -13.48 -11.97
N SER A 192 4.46 -12.47 -12.83
CA SER A 192 5.75 -11.92 -13.26
C SER A 192 6.56 -11.31 -12.10
N ALA A 193 5.89 -10.60 -11.18
CA ALA A 193 6.56 -10.04 -10.02
C ALA A 193 7.12 -11.14 -9.10
N LEU A 194 6.33 -12.18 -8.83
CA LEU A 194 6.71 -13.28 -7.93
C LEU A 194 7.81 -14.16 -8.54
N GLN A 195 7.77 -14.43 -9.85
CA GLN A 195 8.74 -15.30 -10.54
C GLN A 195 10.19 -14.82 -10.45
N LYS A 196 10.44 -13.52 -10.24
CA LYS A 196 11.78 -12.97 -10.06
C LYS A 196 12.48 -13.48 -8.79
N TYR A 197 11.71 -14.07 -7.87
CA TYR A 197 12.18 -14.52 -6.55
C TYR A 197 12.11 -16.04 -6.38
N ARG A 198 11.93 -16.76 -7.48
CA ARG A 198 11.82 -18.23 -7.49
C ARG A 198 13.17 -18.96 -7.54
#